data_a0b14c73ab2b619c5560f58dbb34a0d3
#
_entry.id   a0b14c73ab2b619c5560f58dbb34a0d3
#
_cell.length_a   1.000
_cell.length_b   1.000
_cell.length_c   1.000
_cell.angle_alpha   90.00
_cell.angle_beta   90.00
_cell.angle_gamma   90.00
#
_symmetry.space_group_name_H-M   'P 1'
#
loop_
_entity.id
_entity.type
_entity.pdbx_description
1 polymer ?
#
loop_
_entity_poly.entity_id
_entity_poly.type
_entity_poly.pdbx_seq_one_letter_code
_entity_poly.pdbx_strand_id
1 'polypeptide(L)'
;MTISDLRKTDNFFLLAGPCVIEGEEMALRIADRIVKITDKLGIPYVFKGSYRKANRSRLDSFTGIGDEKALKVLRKVRETFGIPVVTDIHSAGEAAMAAEYVDVLQIPAFLCRQTDLLAVSYTHLTLPTT
;
A
#
# COMPACT_ATOMS: atom_id res chain seq x y z
N MET A 1 -2.54 -5.53 14.23
CA MET A 1 -3.66 -4.64 13.78
C MET A 1 -4.19 -5.14 12.45
N THR A 2 -5.49 -5.14 12.28
CA THR A 2 -6.17 -5.57 11.05
C THR A 2 -6.93 -4.39 10.43
N ILE A 3 -7.38 -4.57 9.19
CA ILE A 3 -8.23 -3.57 8.53
C ILE A 3 -9.53 -3.35 9.33
N SER A 4 -10.09 -4.40 9.92
CA SER A 4 -11.28 -4.25 10.76
C SER A 4 -11.02 -3.36 11.97
N ASP A 5 -9.83 -3.39 12.54
CA ASP A 5 -9.48 -2.54 13.68
C ASP A 5 -9.46 -1.07 13.30
N LEU A 6 -9.05 -0.75 12.06
CA LEU A 6 -9.04 0.63 11.58
C LEU A 6 -10.45 1.23 11.52
N ARG A 7 -11.44 0.42 11.21
CA ARG A 7 -12.84 0.86 11.12
C ARG A 7 -13.47 1.17 12.48
N LYS A 8 -12.89 0.67 13.54
CA LYS A 8 -13.38 0.84 14.90
C LYS A 8 -12.77 2.04 15.61
N THR A 9 -11.82 2.71 14.98
CA THR A 9 -11.20 3.87 15.60
C THR A 9 -12.17 5.05 15.61
N ASP A 10 -12.18 5.79 16.71
CA ASP A 10 -13.00 7.00 16.86
C ASP A 10 -12.34 8.23 16.28
N ASN A 11 -11.17 8.07 15.70
CA ASN A 11 -10.36 9.16 15.19
C ASN A 11 -9.84 8.79 13.80
N PHE A 12 -8.69 9.28 13.42
CA PHE A 12 -8.06 8.98 12.14
C PHE A 12 -7.05 7.86 12.27
N PHE A 13 -6.68 7.31 11.15
CA PHE A 13 -5.51 6.44 11.03
C PHE A 13 -4.55 7.01 9.98
N LEU A 14 -3.29 6.60 10.03
CA LEU A 14 -2.25 7.15 9.16
C LEU A 14 -1.91 6.17 8.04
N LEU A 15 -1.94 6.67 6.80
CA LEU A 15 -1.39 5.98 5.64
C LEU A 15 -0.09 6.69 5.27
N ALA A 16 1.05 6.07 5.49
CA ALA A 16 2.32 6.71 5.22
C ALA A 16 3.40 5.69 4.86
N GLY A 17 4.34 6.14 4.05
CA GLY A 17 5.48 5.33 3.63
C GLY A 17 6.20 5.97 2.46
N PRO A 18 7.18 5.27 1.86
CA PRO A 18 7.91 5.81 0.71
C PRO A 18 7.00 5.93 -0.50
N CYS A 19 7.30 6.89 -1.37
CA CYS A 19 6.55 7.07 -2.61
C CYS A 19 6.64 5.81 -3.50
N VAL A 20 7.82 5.19 -3.56
CA VAL A 20 8.07 3.95 -4.28
C VAL A 20 9.02 3.08 -3.47
N ILE A 21 8.86 1.76 -3.56
CA ILE A 21 9.76 0.83 -2.87
C ILE A 21 11.09 0.77 -3.63
N GLU A 22 12.14 1.24 -2.99
CA GLU A 22 13.50 1.26 -3.57
C GLU A 22 14.36 0.09 -3.09
N GLY A 23 13.95 -0.62 -2.05
CA GLY A 23 14.65 -1.77 -1.52
C GLY A 23 14.06 -2.22 -0.20
N GLU A 24 14.40 -3.44 0.23
CA GLU A 24 13.87 -4.01 1.46
C GLU A 24 14.35 -3.26 2.70
N GLU A 25 15.66 -2.99 2.77
CA GLU A 25 16.24 -2.32 3.93
C GLU A 25 15.63 -0.95 4.17
N MET A 26 15.48 -0.16 3.10
CA MET A 26 14.89 1.17 3.18
C MET A 26 13.45 1.10 3.66
N ALA A 27 12.65 0.19 3.10
CA ALA A 27 11.25 0.03 3.46
C ALA A 27 11.09 -0.38 4.93
N LEU A 28 11.88 -1.34 5.39
CA LEU A 28 11.82 -1.79 6.79
C LEU A 28 12.26 -0.69 7.75
N ARG A 29 13.27 0.09 7.39
CA ARG A 29 13.74 1.19 8.23
C ARG A 29 12.69 2.30 8.35
N ILE A 30 12.03 2.65 7.25
CA ILE A 30 10.96 3.65 7.26
C ILE A 30 9.78 3.15 8.10
N ALA A 31 9.36 1.91 7.89
CA ALA A 31 8.26 1.31 8.64
C ALA A 31 8.57 1.28 10.14
N ASP A 32 9.77 0.86 10.52
CA ASP A 32 10.19 0.82 11.91
C ASP A 32 10.09 2.20 12.56
N ARG A 33 10.57 3.21 11.88
CA ARG A 33 10.55 4.58 12.40
C ARG A 33 9.12 5.08 12.61
N ILE A 34 8.25 4.86 11.64
CA ILE A 34 6.86 5.33 11.72
C ILE A 34 6.08 4.53 12.76
N VAL A 35 6.30 3.22 12.84
CA VAL A 35 5.66 2.37 13.86
C VAL A 35 5.98 2.88 15.27
N LYS A 36 7.23 3.22 15.54
CA LYS A 36 7.62 3.75 16.84
C LYS A 36 6.92 5.06 17.18
N ILE A 37 6.78 5.93 16.19
CA ILE A 37 6.09 7.22 16.38
C ILE A 37 4.59 7.00 16.60
N THR A 38 3.95 6.19 15.76
CA THR A 38 2.50 5.97 15.84
C THR A 38 2.11 5.20 17.08
N ASP A 39 2.91 4.22 17.51
CA ASP A 39 2.66 3.50 18.75
C ASP A 39 2.71 4.45 19.95
N LYS A 40 3.69 5.34 19.99
CA LYS A 40 3.82 6.32 21.05
C LYS A 40 2.62 7.27 21.12
N LEU A 41 2.06 7.63 19.97
CA LEU A 41 0.94 8.57 19.87
C LEU A 41 -0.42 7.87 19.87
N GLY A 42 -0.45 6.55 19.87
CA GLY A 42 -1.70 5.80 19.83
C GLY A 42 -2.45 5.93 18.50
N ILE A 43 -1.73 6.12 17.39
CA ILE A 43 -2.32 6.29 16.07
C ILE A 43 -2.27 4.97 15.31
N PRO A 44 -3.42 4.45 14.80
CA PRO A 44 -3.41 3.29 13.92
C PRO A 44 -2.65 3.61 12.62
N TYR A 45 -1.82 2.67 12.17
CA TYR A 45 -0.92 2.90 11.06
C TYR A 45 -1.05 1.84 9.97
N VAL A 46 -1.11 2.29 8.72
CA VAL A 46 -1.04 1.44 7.52
C VAL A 46 0.18 1.89 6.72
N PHE A 47 1.08 0.96 6.45
CA PHE A 47 2.27 1.26 5.63
C PHE A 47 1.86 1.37 4.17
N LYS A 48 2.23 2.48 3.54
CA LYS A 48 1.95 2.73 2.13
C LYS A 48 3.25 2.74 1.34
N GLY A 49 3.24 2.01 0.23
CA GLY A 49 4.36 2.05 -0.71
C GLY A 49 3.90 1.59 -2.08
N SER A 50 4.35 2.27 -3.12
CA SER A 50 4.07 1.87 -4.49
C SER A 50 5.12 0.88 -4.96
N TYR A 51 4.70 -0.20 -5.61
CA TYR A 51 5.66 -1.12 -6.19
C TYR A 51 6.23 -0.58 -7.50
N ARG A 52 5.56 0.40 -8.09
CA ARG A 52 6.00 1.05 -9.33
C ARG A 52 5.44 2.49 -9.37
N LYS A 53 6.26 3.42 -9.84
CA LYS A 53 5.83 4.81 -9.99
C LYS A 53 5.39 5.06 -11.44
N ALA A 54 4.08 5.22 -11.65
CA ALA A 54 3.50 5.42 -12.97
C ALA A 54 3.42 6.90 -13.38
N ASN A 55 3.22 7.81 -12.41
CA ASN A 55 3.00 9.22 -12.67
C ASN A 55 4.30 10.05 -12.66
N ARG A 56 5.36 9.50 -13.22
CA ARG A 56 6.64 10.19 -13.30
C ARG A 56 6.57 11.37 -14.30
N SER A 57 7.37 12.41 -14.03
CA SER A 57 7.42 13.60 -14.88
C SER A 57 8.42 13.45 -16.04
N ARG A 58 9.33 12.47 -16.00
CA ARG A 58 10.36 12.24 -17.00
C ARG A 58 10.42 10.75 -17.33
N LEU A 59 10.79 10.44 -18.59
CA LEU A 59 10.92 9.05 -19.02
C LEU A 59 12.06 8.30 -18.32
N ASP A 60 13.10 9.02 -17.93
CA ASP A 60 14.27 8.45 -17.25
C ASP A 60 14.14 8.44 -15.72
N SER A 61 12.98 8.84 -15.18
CA SER A 61 12.75 8.81 -13.74
C SER A 61 12.68 7.36 -13.25
N PHE A 62 13.16 7.14 -12.03
CA PHE A 62 13.09 5.83 -11.38
C PHE A 62 11.64 5.38 -11.21
N THR A 63 11.33 4.16 -11.66
CA THR A 63 9.96 3.62 -11.60
C THR A 63 9.78 2.51 -10.59
N GLY A 64 10.85 1.85 -10.14
CA GLY A 64 10.80 0.79 -9.14
C GLY A 64 11.88 -0.26 -9.35
N ILE A 65 11.92 -1.23 -8.44
CA ILE A 65 12.90 -2.32 -8.43
C ILE A 65 12.38 -3.60 -9.10
N GLY A 66 11.18 -3.55 -9.66
CA GLY A 66 10.47 -4.71 -10.20
C GLY A 66 9.22 -5.00 -9.38
N ASP A 67 8.11 -5.28 -10.05
CA ASP A 67 6.80 -5.36 -9.41
C ASP A 67 6.75 -6.46 -8.33
N GLU A 68 7.13 -7.68 -8.67
CA GLU A 68 7.06 -8.79 -7.73
C GLU A 68 8.00 -8.60 -6.55
N LYS A 69 9.21 -8.13 -6.82
CA LYS A 69 10.20 -7.89 -5.76
C LYS A 69 9.69 -6.84 -4.77
N ALA A 70 9.12 -5.75 -5.28
CA ALA A 70 8.57 -4.69 -4.43
C ALA A 70 7.36 -5.16 -3.64
N LEU A 71 6.48 -5.97 -4.23
CA LEU A 71 5.33 -6.54 -3.54
C LEU A 71 5.77 -7.47 -2.41
N LYS A 72 6.83 -8.25 -2.61
CA LYS A 72 7.40 -9.09 -1.54
C LYS A 72 7.95 -8.26 -0.40
N VAL A 73 8.53 -7.10 -0.69
CA VAL A 73 8.98 -6.16 0.34
C VAL A 73 7.80 -5.65 1.16
N LEU A 74 6.70 -5.30 0.51
CA LEU A 74 5.48 -4.88 1.21
C LEU A 74 4.96 -5.99 2.14
N ARG A 75 4.92 -7.22 1.66
CA ARG A 75 4.54 -8.37 2.49
C ARG A 75 5.50 -8.52 3.69
N LYS A 76 6.79 -8.32 3.48
CA LYS A 76 7.78 -8.40 4.54
C LYS A 76 7.52 -7.36 5.63
N VAL A 77 7.17 -6.14 5.26
CA VAL A 77 6.80 -5.10 6.21
C VAL A 77 5.58 -5.53 7.03
N ARG A 78 4.55 -6.06 6.36
CA ARG A 78 3.35 -6.54 7.04
C ARG A 78 3.68 -7.61 8.07
N GLU A 79 4.48 -8.60 7.69
CA GLU A 79 4.83 -9.71 8.57
C GLU A 79 5.74 -9.29 9.71
N THR A 80 6.66 -8.36 9.45
CA THR A 80 7.63 -7.90 10.46
C THR A 80 6.97 -7.06 11.55
N PHE A 81 6.07 -6.16 11.18
CA PHE A 81 5.49 -5.19 12.11
C PHE A 81 4.05 -5.49 12.51
N GLY A 82 3.40 -6.45 11.86
CA GLY A 82 2.00 -6.80 12.16
C GLY A 82 1.02 -5.66 11.84
N ILE A 83 1.30 -4.88 10.82
CA ILE A 83 0.46 -3.76 10.40
C ILE A 83 -0.07 -4.00 8.98
N PRO A 84 -1.24 -3.44 8.63
CA PRO A 84 -1.73 -3.51 7.26
C PRO A 84 -0.82 -2.74 6.30
N VAL A 85 -0.79 -3.17 5.05
CA VAL A 85 -0.04 -2.50 3.99
C VAL A 85 -0.95 -2.18 2.82
N VAL A 86 -0.66 -1.09 2.13
CA VAL A 86 -1.41 -0.62 0.98
C VAL A 86 -0.45 -0.30 -0.17
N THR A 87 -0.86 -0.65 -1.37
CA THR A 87 -0.16 -0.24 -2.59
C THR A 87 -1.18 0.25 -3.61
N ASP A 88 -0.71 0.99 -4.60
CA ASP A 88 -1.54 1.44 -5.70
C ASP A 88 -1.35 0.54 -6.92
N ILE A 89 -2.41 0.36 -7.70
CA ILE A 89 -2.39 -0.38 -8.96
C ILE A 89 -2.67 0.57 -10.11
N HIS A 90 -2.22 0.21 -11.30
CA HIS A 90 -2.28 1.10 -12.47
C HIS A 90 -3.06 0.52 -13.63
N SER A 91 -3.35 -0.78 -13.59
CA SER A 91 -4.14 -1.46 -14.60
C SER A 91 -4.95 -2.58 -13.97
N ALA A 92 -6.01 -3.00 -14.66
CA ALA A 92 -6.89 -4.06 -14.18
C ALA A 92 -6.15 -5.39 -13.96
N GLY A 93 -5.16 -5.71 -14.80
CA GLY A 93 -4.41 -6.95 -14.70
C GLY A 93 -3.51 -7.04 -13.48
N GLU A 94 -3.23 -5.93 -12.81
CA GLU A 94 -2.36 -5.91 -11.65
C GLU A 94 -3.09 -6.21 -10.33
N ALA A 95 -4.41 -6.09 -10.31
CA ALA A 95 -5.18 -6.20 -9.07
C ALA A 95 -5.04 -7.56 -8.39
N ALA A 96 -5.17 -8.64 -9.16
CA ALA A 96 -5.07 -10.00 -8.61
C ALA A 96 -3.68 -10.27 -8.02
N MET A 97 -2.64 -9.86 -8.73
CA MET A 97 -1.25 -10.02 -8.29
C MET A 97 -1.00 -9.23 -7.00
N ALA A 98 -1.35 -7.96 -7.00
CA ALA A 98 -1.09 -7.10 -5.85
C ALA A 98 -1.89 -7.55 -4.61
N ALA A 99 -3.12 -8.01 -4.80
CA ALA A 99 -3.97 -8.44 -3.69
C ALA A 99 -3.40 -9.61 -2.90
N GLU A 100 -2.50 -10.40 -3.48
CA GLU A 100 -1.85 -11.49 -2.76
C GLU A 100 -0.85 -11.01 -1.71
N TYR A 101 -0.37 -9.78 -1.85
CA TYR A 101 0.72 -9.25 -1.01
C TYR A 101 0.28 -8.16 -0.05
N VAL A 102 -0.83 -7.47 -0.33
CA VAL A 102 -1.25 -6.31 0.44
C VAL A 102 -2.68 -6.47 0.97
N ASP A 103 -3.04 -5.62 1.91
CA ASP A 103 -4.37 -5.63 2.53
C ASP A 103 -5.32 -4.64 1.87
N VAL A 104 -4.79 -3.61 1.23
CA VAL A 104 -5.57 -2.54 0.61
C VAL A 104 -4.98 -2.23 -0.77
N LEU A 105 -5.86 -2.07 -1.76
CA LEU A 105 -5.49 -1.58 -3.09
C LEU A 105 -5.96 -0.13 -3.22
N GLN A 106 -5.04 0.74 -3.60
CA GLN A 106 -5.35 2.14 -3.87
C GLN A 106 -5.45 2.35 -5.38
N ILE A 107 -6.47 3.07 -5.81
CA ILE A 107 -6.59 3.50 -7.19
C ILE A 107 -6.09 4.94 -7.27
N PRO A 108 -5.03 5.20 -8.05
CA PRO A 108 -4.52 6.57 -8.20
C PRO A 108 -5.62 7.52 -8.71
N ALA A 109 -5.58 8.75 -8.25
CA ALA A 109 -6.62 9.73 -8.59
C ALA A 109 -6.81 9.90 -10.09
N PHE A 110 -5.73 9.89 -10.87
CA PHE A 110 -5.81 10.06 -12.31
C PHE A 110 -6.39 8.85 -13.04
N LEU A 111 -6.58 7.70 -12.36
CA LEU A 111 -7.19 6.49 -12.92
C LEU A 111 -8.56 6.19 -12.34
N CYS A 112 -9.10 7.03 -11.47
CA CYS A 112 -10.33 6.74 -10.73
C CYS A 112 -11.60 6.67 -11.58
N ARG A 113 -11.53 7.06 -12.84
CA ARG A 113 -12.66 6.98 -13.79
C ARG A 113 -12.63 5.75 -14.68
N GLN A 114 -11.64 4.88 -14.53
CA GLN A 114 -11.55 3.64 -15.29
C GLN A 114 -12.39 2.54 -14.61
N THR A 115 -13.57 2.31 -15.14
CA THR A 115 -14.55 1.39 -14.54
C THR A 115 -14.02 -0.03 -14.40
N ASP A 116 -13.28 -0.53 -15.40
CA ASP A 116 -12.71 -1.86 -15.37
C ASP A 116 -11.70 -2.02 -14.22
N LEU A 117 -10.88 -1.00 -13.97
CA LEU A 117 -9.94 -1.00 -12.86
C LEU A 117 -10.65 -1.03 -11.51
N LEU A 118 -11.71 -0.25 -11.36
CA LEU A 118 -12.53 -0.23 -10.15
C LEU A 118 -13.19 -1.58 -9.89
N ALA A 119 -13.77 -2.18 -10.92
CA ALA A 119 -14.47 -3.44 -10.81
C ALA A 119 -13.54 -4.58 -10.40
N VAL A 120 -12.36 -4.67 -11.00
CA VAL A 120 -11.37 -5.72 -10.67
C VAL A 120 -10.81 -5.52 -9.28
N SER A 121 -10.55 -4.29 -8.88
CA SER A 121 -10.06 -3.98 -7.53
C SER A 121 -11.06 -4.41 -6.46
N TYR A 122 -12.34 -4.11 -6.67
CA TYR A 122 -13.41 -4.52 -5.76
C TYR A 122 -13.52 -6.05 -5.68
N THR A 123 -13.34 -6.74 -6.81
CA THR A 123 -13.43 -8.20 -6.85
C THR A 123 -12.34 -8.87 -6.02
N HIS A 124 -11.12 -8.35 -6.06
CA HIS A 124 -9.96 -8.97 -5.40
C HIS A 124 -9.78 -8.53 -3.95
N LEU A 125 -10.11 -7.31 -3.62
CA LEU A 125 -10.08 -6.82 -2.23
C LEU A 125 -11.41 -6.17 -1.91
N THR A 126 -12.30 -6.95 -1.32
CA THR A 126 -13.62 -6.47 -0.93
C THR A 126 -13.49 -5.41 0.15
N LEU A 127 -13.87 -4.19 -0.16
CA LEU A 127 -14.03 -3.18 0.87
C LEU A 127 -15.32 -3.51 1.63
N PRO A 128 -15.28 -3.55 2.97
CA PRO A 128 -16.50 -3.77 3.72
C PRO A 128 -17.46 -2.61 3.45
N THR A 129 -18.62 -2.93 2.94
CA THR A 129 -19.68 -1.94 2.80
C THR A 129 -20.30 -1.68 4.16
N THR A 130 -20.46 -0.44 4.46
CA THR A 130 -21.17 -0.06 5.67
C THR A 130 -22.68 -0.09 5.43
#